data_a6f5a14ceb0d8ab921f6be4df0e82240
#
_entry.id   a6f5a14ceb0d8ab921f6be4df0e82240
#
_cell.length_a   1.000
_cell.length_b   1.000
_cell.length_c   1.000
_cell.angle_alpha   90.00
_cell.angle_beta   90.00
_cell.angle_gamma   90.00
#
_symmetry.space_group_name_H-M   'P 1'
#
loop_
_entity.id
_entity.type
_entity.pdbx_description
1 polymer ?
#
loop_
_entity_poly.entity_id
_entity_poly.type
_entity_poly.pdbx_seq_one_letter_code
_entity_poly.pdbx_strand_id
1 'polypeptide(L)'
;MYDKGQTLSILIDLGASFSYISPIIVELCKLVHEKFDKSWMVQLATCTKRKVTNYVKDYELLMNDFITHVDLNILPLGSYDMLIGMDWLEKHRLMPN
;
A
#
# COMPACT_ATOMS: atom_id res chain seq x y z
N MET A 1 -5.18 -8.67 9.21
CA MET A 1 -4.57 -9.29 8.02
C MET A 1 -3.13 -9.67 8.28
N TYR A 2 -2.62 -10.60 7.49
CA TYR A 2 -1.29 -11.16 7.70
C TYR A 2 -0.47 -11.10 6.43
N ASP A 3 0.85 -10.97 6.60
CA ASP A 3 1.82 -11.18 5.54
C ASP A 3 3.01 -11.92 6.13
N LYS A 4 3.32 -13.09 5.55
CA LYS A 4 4.43 -13.93 6.01
C LYS A 4 4.38 -14.18 7.52
N GLY A 5 3.19 -14.39 8.05
CA GLY A 5 2.97 -14.64 9.47
C GLY A 5 2.92 -13.40 10.35
N GLN A 6 2.98 -12.22 9.75
CA GLN A 6 2.95 -10.94 10.47
C GLN A 6 1.56 -10.31 10.37
N THR A 7 1.10 -9.73 11.47
CA THR A 7 -0.15 -8.95 11.48
C THR A 7 0.16 -7.52 11.05
N LEU A 8 -0.58 -7.03 10.06
CA LEU A 8 -0.38 -5.69 9.52
C LEU A 8 -1.52 -4.76 9.92
N SER A 9 -1.16 -3.51 10.20
CA SER A 9 -2.13 -2.43 10.41
C SER A 9 -2.45 -1.79 9.07
N ILE A 10 -3.66 -2.00 8.56
CA ILE A 10 -4.06 -1.53 7.24
C ILE A 10 -5.15 -0.49 7.35
N LEU A 11 -4.93 0.65 6.69
CA LEU A 11 -5.92 1.70 6.59
C LEU A 11 -6.58 1.64 5.21
N ILE A 12 -7.90 1.63 5.20
CA ILE A 12 -8.67 1.75 3.96
C ILE A 12 -9.01 3.22 3.78
N ASP A 13 -8.54 3.83 2.70
CA ASP A 13 -8.69 5.26 2.50
C ASP A 13 -9.33 5.57 1.14
N LEU A 14 -10.60 5.95 1.18
CA LEU A 14 -11.36 6.30 -0.02
C LEU A 14 -10.87 7.60 -0.67
N GLY A 15 -10.14 8.42 0.07
CA GLY A 15 -9.57 9.66 -0.45
C GLY A 15 -8.25 9.49 -1.16
N ALA A 16 -7.63 8.31 -1.07
CA ALA A 16 -6.36 8.05 -1.72
C ALA A 16 -6.58 7.35 -3.06
N SER A 17 -5.95 7.87 -4.12
CA SER A 17 -6.08 7.30 -5.46
C SER A 17 -5.30 6.00 -5.62
N PHE A 18 -4.22 5.84 -4.86
CA PHE A 18 -3.32 4.68 -4.95
C PHE A 18 -3.12 4.04 -3.59
N SER A 19 -2.54 2.84 -3.61
CA SER A 19 -2.23 2.09 -2.41
C SER A 19 -0.76 2.24 -2.06
N TYR A 20 -0.43 2.13 -0.76
CA TYR A 20 0.91 2.41 -0.25
C TYR A 20 1.32 1.40 0.80
N ILE A 21 2.64 1.23 0.97
CA ILE A 21 3.20 0.36 2.01
C ILE A 21 4.34 1.11 2.71
N SER A 22 4.46 0.92 4.02
CA SER A 22 5.52 1.50 4.80
C SER A 22 6.89 0.91 4.41
N PRO A 23 7.95 1.73 4.31
CA PRO A 23 9.28 1.21 4.02
C PRO A 23 9.79 0.26 5.12
N ILE A 24 9.30 0.40 6.34
CA ILE A 24 9.67 -0.49 7.43
C ILE A 24 9.20 -1.91 7.12
N ILE A 25 7.99 -2.06 6.61
CA ILE A 25 7.45 -3.38 6.25
C ILE A 25 8.20 -3.98 5.06
N VAL A 26 8.57 -3.15 4.10
CA VAL A 26 9.35 -3.61 2.94
C VAL A 26 10.67 -4.22 3.42
N GLU A 27 11.34 -3.60 4.38
CA GLU A 27 12.58 -4.12 4.95
C GLU A 27 12.35 -5.36 5.80
N LEU A 28 11.35 -5.35 6.68
CA LEU A 28 11.06 -6.47 7.56
C LEU A 28 10.71 -7.74 6.79
N CYS A 29 9.93 -7.61 5.73
CA CYS A 29 9.48 -8.73 4.93
C CYS A 29 10.40 -9.00 3.74
N LYS A 30 11.45 -8.21 3.58
CA LYS A 30 12.42 -8.34 2.48
C LYS A 30 11.73 -8.38 1.13
N LEU A 31 10.82 -7.44 0.92
CA LEU A 31 10.05 -7.37 -0.32
C LEU A 31 10.90 -6.79 -1.45
N VAL A 32 10.76 -7.39 -2.62
CA VAL A 32 11.41 -6.87 -3.83
C VAL A 32 10.65 -5.62 -4.28
N HIS A 33 11.37 -4.56 -4.57
CA HIS A 33 10.75 -3.32 -5.03
C HIS A 33 11.48 -2.78 -6.25
N GLU A 34 10.76 -1.96 -7.03
CA GLU A 34 11.29 -1.35 -8.23
C GLU A 34 11.26 0.16 -8.10
N LYS A 35 12.06 0.82 -8.91
CA LYS A 35 12.16 2.27 -8.90
C LYS A 35 11.36 2.85 -10.08
N PHE A 36 10.61 3.92 -9.82
CA PHE A 36 9.91 4.64 -10.88
C PHE A 36 10.91 5.40 -11.75
N ASP A 37 10.61 5.52 -13.04
CA ASP A 37 11.40 6.34 -13.95
C ASP A 37 11.36 7.81 -13.53
N LYS A 38 10.18 8.26 -13.10
CA LYS A 38 9.99 9.62 -12.60
C LYS A 38 9.34 9.57 -11.23
N SER A 39 9.97 10.21 -10.26
CA SER A 39 9.38 10.35 -8.94
C SER A 39 8.21 11.34 -8.98
N TRP A 40 7.32 11.22 -8.01
CA TRP A 40 6.18 12.12 -7.90
C TRP A 40 5.90 12.42 -6.44
N MET A 41 5.20 13.53 -6.20
CA MET A 41 4.89 13.99 -4.85
C MET A 41 3.47 13.61 -4.49
N VAL A 42 3.29 13.19 -3.25
CA VAL A 42 1.97 12.85 -2.73
C VAL A 42 1.85 13.36 -1.30
N GLN A 43 0.64 13.74 -0.93
CA GLN A 43 0.32 14.12 0.44
C GLN A 43 -0.91 13.33 0.85
N LEU A 44 -0.74 12.53 1.90
CA LEU A 44 -1.81 11.73 2.49
C LEU A 44 -2.30 12.40 3.77
N ALA A 45 -3.53 12.09 4.16
CA ALA A 45 -4.09 12.62 5.40
C ALA A 45 -3.28 12.21 6.63
N THR A 46 -2.56 11.08 6.54
CA THR A 46 -1.80 10.50 7.65
C THR A 46 -0.35 10.96 7.71
N CYS A 47 0.13 11.73 6.73
CA CYS A 47 1.54 12.14 6.71
C CYS A 47 1.73 13.44 5.95
N THR A 48 2.93 14.01 6.08
CA THR A 48 3.30 15.18 5.34
C THR A 48 3.59 14.84 3.88
N LYS A 49 3.72 15.86 3.04
CA LYS A 49 4.04 15.67 1.63
C LYS A 49 5.35 14.92 1.46
N ARG A 50 5.33 13.86 0.66
CA ARG A 50 6.48 12.98 0.46
C ARG A 50 6.68 12.67 -1.01
N LYS A 51 7.92 12.34 -1.36
CA LYS A 51 8.28 11.97 -2.71
C LYS A 51 8.24 10.45 -2.83
N VAL A 52 7.51 9.95 -3.84
CA VAL A 52 7.43 8.53 -4.11
C VAL A 52 8.44 8.18 -5.20
N THR A 53 9.35 7.27 -4.91
CA THR A 53 10.41 6.87 -5.84
C THR A 53 10.40 5.39 -6.16
N ASN A 54 9.84 4.56 -5.27
CA ASN A 54 9.86 3.12 -5.41
C ASN A 54 8.49 2.52 -5.14
N TYR A 55 8.28 1.30 -5.63
CA TYR A 55 7.03 0.59 -5.42
C TYR A 55 7.26 -0.92 -5.38
N VAL A 56 6.32 -1.64 -4.75
CA VAL A 56 6.29 -3.10 -4.73
C VAL A 56 5.20 -3.51 -5.73
N LYS A 57 5.60 -4.26 -6.75
CA LYS A 57 4.67 -4.70 -7.78
C LYS A 57 4.06 -6.04 -7.43
N ASP A 58 2.75 -6.19 -7.71
CA ASP A 58 2.03 -7.45 -7.52
C ASP A 58 2.18 -8.03 -6.12
N TYR A 59 2.05 -7.18 -5.10
CA TYR A 59 2.09 -7.67 -3.73
C TYR A 59 0.90 -8.58 -3.47
N GLU A 60 1.17 -9.79 -3.01
CA GLU A 60 0.13 -10.76 -2.69
C GLU A 60 -0.46 -10.45 -1.32
N LEU A 61 -1.73 -10.11 -1.30
CA LEU A 61 -2.44 -9.74 -0.10
C LEU A 61 -3.53 -10.75 0.20
N LEU A 62 -3.46 -11.34 1.40
CA LEU A 62 -4.48 -12.26 1.85
C LEU A 62 -5.56 -11.49 2.61
N MET A 63 -6.76 -11.47 2.07
CA MET A 63 -7.91 -10.81 2.69
C MET A 63 -9.04 -11.80 2.89
N ASN A 64 -9.37 -12.06 4.15
CA ASN A 64 -10.41 -13.02 4.53
C ASN A 64 -10.16 -14.36 3.86
N ASP A 65 -11.00 -14.74 2.88
CA ASP A 65 -10.93 -16.06 2.25
C ASP A 65 -10.34 -16.01 0.85
N PHE A 66 -9.78 -14.90 0.42
CA PHE A 66 -9.23 -14.82 -0.92
C PHE A 66 -7.89 -14.12 -0.96
N ILE A 67 -7.14 -14.43 -2.01
CA ILE A 67 -5.83 -13.82 -2.27
C ILE A 67 -6.00 -12.82 -3.42
N THR A 68 -5.45 -11.63 -3.24
CA THR A 68 -5.48 -10.60 -4.26
C THR A 68 -4.07 -10.04 -4.45
N HIS A 69 -3.89 -9.28 -5.52
CA HIS A 69 -2.61 -8.63 -5.81
C HIS A 69 -2.81 -7.14 -5.96
N VAL A 70 -1.87 -6.38 -5.46
CA VAL A 70 -1.94 -4.92 -5.48
C VAL A 70 -0.54 -4.35 -5.65
N ASP A 71 -0.44 -3.27 -6.43
CA ASP A 71 0.81 -2.51 -6.52
C ASP A 71 0.83 -1.50 -5.39
N LEU A 72 1.91 -1.49 -4.63
CA LEU A 72 2.03 -0.65 -3.44
C LEU A 72 3.18 0.33 -3.61
N ASN A 73 2.88 1.61 -3.56
CA ASN A 73 3.91 2.64 -3.56
C ASN A 73 4.54 2.71 -2.17
N ILE A 74 5.85 2.85 -2.11
CA ILE A 74 6.56 2.88 -0.84
C ILE A 74 6.55 4.29 -0.29
N LEU A 75 5.96 4.47 0.89
CA LEU A 75 5.82 5.77 1.51
C LEU A 75 5.65 5.61 3.02
N PRO A 76 6.30 6.44 3.84
CA PRO A 76 6.05 6.41 5.29
C PRO A 76 4.59 6.70 5.60
N LEU A 77 3.96 5.87 6.41
CA LEU A 77 2.53 5.94 6.69
C LEU A 77 2.20 6.23 8.17
N GLY A 78 3.18 6.72 8.93
CA GLY A 78 2.97 6.94 10.35
C GLY A 78 2.78 5.64 11.09
N SER A 79 1.66 5.46 11.77
CA SER A 79 1.40 4.25 12.55
C SER A 79 0.81 3.10 11.74
N TYR A 80 0.56 3.29 10.47
CA TYR A 80 0.03 2.23 9.61
C TYR A 80 1.12 1.55 8.82
N ASP A 81 0.92 0.25 8.56
CA ASP A 81 1.85 -0.54 7.76
C ASP A 81 1.52 -0.47 6.27
N MET A 82 0.24 -0.35 5.96
CA MET A 82 -0.24 -0.34 4.59
C MET A 82 -1.48 0.55 4.47
N LEU A 83 -1.64 1.15 3.31
CA LEU A 83 -2.83 1.96 3.01
C LEU A 83 -3.41 1.47 1.68
N ILE A 84 -4.68 1.10 1.69
CA ILE A 84 -5.38 0.63 0.50
C ILE A 84 -6.25 1.76 -0.02
N GLY A 85 -5.98 2.18 -1.23
CA GLY A 85 -6.68 3.29 -1.88
C GLY A 85 -7.67 2.84 -2.93
N MET A 86 -8.14 3.81 -3.69
CA MET A 86 -9.20 3.61 -4.69
C MET A 86 -8.79 2.69 -5.82
N ASP A 87 -7.52 2.63 -6.17
CA ASP A 87 -7.03 1.77 -7.23
C ASP A 87 -7.41 0.30 -6.99
N TRP A 88 -7.22 -0.18 -5.74
CA TRP A 88 -7.57 -1.54 -5.39
C TRP A 88 -9.08 -1.70 -5.15
N LEU A 89 -9.68 -0.74 -4.46
CA LEU A 89 -11.10 -0.81 -4.11
C LEU A 89 -12.00 -0.82 -5.35
N GLU A 90 -11.70 -0.01 -6.35
CA GLU A 90 -12.44 0.00 -7.61
C GLU A 90 -12.24 -1.31 -8.38
N LYS A 91 -11.03 -1.81 -8.44
CA LYS A 91 -10.70 -3.05 -9.14
C LYS A 91 -11.50 -4.21 -8.60
N HIS A 92 -11.73 -4.25 -7.30
CA HIS A 92 -12.44 -5.34 -6.65
C HIS A 92 -13.90 -5.02 -6.31
N ARG A 93 -14.37 -3.84 -6.71
CA ARG A 93 -15.76 -3.39 -6.52
C ARG A 93 -16.19 -3.46 -5.06
N LEU A 94 -15.31 -3.09 -4.15
CA LEU A 94 -15.60 -3.08 -2.72
C LEU A 94 -16.05 -1.70 -2.24
N MET A 95 -16.44 -0.84 -3.16
CA MET A 95 -16.88 0.51 -2.87
C MET A 95 -18.31 0.51 -2.33
N PRO A 96 -18.62 1.31 -1.31
CA PRO A 96 -20.00 1.53 -0.93
C PRO A 96 -20.72 2.28 -2.06
N ASN A 97 -21.94 1.90 -2.29
CA ASN A 97 -22.74 2.57 -3.30
C ASN A 97 -23.40 3.84 -2.74
#